data_0c28c640c78661ef71e8218315c1c891
#
_entry.id   0c28c640c78661ef71e8218315c1c891
#
_cell.length_a   1.000
_cell.length_b   1.000
_cell.length_c   1.000
_cell.angle_alpha   90.00
_cell.angle_beta   90.00
_cell.angle_gamma   90.00
#
_symmetry.space_group_name_H-M   'P 1'
#
loop_
_entity.id
_entity.type
_entity.pdbx_description
1 polymer ?
#
loop_
_entity_poly.entity_id
_entity_poly.type
_entity_poly.pdbx_seq_one_letter_code
_entity_poly.pdbx_strand_id
1 'polypeptide(L)'
;QQILKSLENVDLDKELPGVQVCVIEQQDRVEALFNERYPEGLKPEDVVYHAQTAEELLMINYTSGTTSEPKGVMIPQRAIWSNMAFAKEVLPQLGGGQKVLSMLPTAHLYGMSFELLYEFIVGIHITLLNRALSPALILKALSSIKPDLVVVVPMLIEKIVRKGILPKYNSPVIKVLRKIPGVRNIVLGKFRDGLMQALGGNLYEVIIGGAGLNSEVEQVLKDIKFPYTVGYGM
;
A
#
# COMPACT_ATOMS: atom_id res chain seq x y z
N GLN A 1 11.80 -17.20 7.10
CA GLN A 1 13.22 -17.39 7.52
C GLN A 1 13.71 -16.29 8.47
N GLN A 2 13.45 -14.98 8.22
CA GLN A 2 13.88 -13.90 9.11
C GLN A 2 13.21 -13.98 10.50
N ILE A 3 11.92 -14.25 10.55
CA ILE A 3 11.18 -14.40 11.81
C ILE A 3 11.68 -15.62 12.59
N LEU A 4 11.90 -16.75 11.92
CA LEU A 4 12.45 -17.94 12.57
C LEU A 4 13.85 -17.70 13.14
N LYS A 5 14.72 -16.94 12.44
CA LYS A 5 16.02 -16.53 12.97
C LYS A 5 15.95 -15.67 14.23
N SER A 6 14.97 -14.78 14.32
CA SER A 6 14.76 -13.98 15.55
C SER A 6 14.19 -14.80 16.72
N LEU A 7 13.63 -15.98 16.43
CA LEU A 7 13.09 -16.92 17.43
C LEU A 7 14.06 -18.07 17.76
N GLU A 8 15.26 -18.16 17.12
CA GLU A 8 16.22 -19.24 17.34
C GLU A 8 16.67 -19.39 18.82
N ASN A 9 16.57 -18.31 19.61
CA ASN A 9 16.92 -18.33 21.04
C ASN A 9 15.70 -18.32 21.97
N VAL A 10 14.49 -18.49 21.42
CA VAL A 10 13.24 -18.53 22.18
C VAL A 10 12.77 -19.97 22.29
N ASP A 11 12.63 -20.49 23.50
CA ASP A 11 12.00 -21.77 23.76
C ASP A 11 10.48 -21.63 23.59
N LEU A 12 10.01 -21.88 22.37
CA LEU A 12 8.59 -21.68 22.00
C LEU A 12 7.65 -22.59 22.79
N ASP A 13 8.08 -23.80 23.15
CA ASP A 13 7.24 -24.72 23.94
C ASP A 13 7.06 -24.22 25.36
N LYS A 14 8.05 -23.51 25.90
CA LYS A 14 8.01 -22.92 27.22
C LYS A 14 7.26 -21.57 27.23
N GLU A 15 7.54 -20.70 26.26
CA GLU A 15 6.99 -19.35 26.20
C GLU A 15 5.54 -19.33 25.67
N LEU A 16 5.20 -20.28 24.80
CA LEU A 16 3.90 -20.39 24.14
C LEU A 16 3.40 -21.85 24.17
N PRO A 17 3.09 -22.41 25.35
CA PRO A 17 2.68 -23.80 25.48
C PRO A 17 1.38 -24.07 24.69
N GLY A 18 1.42 -25.12 23.87
CA GLY A 18 0.27 -25.52 23.02
C GLY A 18 0.12 -24.79 21.70
N VAL A 19 1.04 -23.87 21.37
CA VAL A 19 1.07 -23.22 20.06
C VAL A 19 1.82 -24.08 19.05
N GLN A 20 1.18 -24.44 17.93
CA GLN A 20 1.83 -25.10 16.81
C GLN A 20 2.46 -24.08 15.87
N VAL A 21 3.76 -24.23 15.60
CA VAL A 21 4.46 -23.42 14.62
C VAL A 21 4.31 -24.06 13.24
N CYS A 22 3.66 -23.36 12.30
CA CYS A 22 3.54 -23.76 10.91
C CYS A 22 4.46 -22.89 10.05
N VAL A 23 5.38 -23.53 9.32
CA VAL A 23 6.29 -22.84 8.39
C VAL A 23 5.63 -22.82 7.02
N ILE A 24 5.12 -21.63 6.63
CA ILE A 24 4.36 -21.43 5.37
C ILE A 24 5.21 -21.77 4.12
N GLU A 25 6.55 -21.59 4.20
CA GLU A 25 7.47 -21.94 3.12
C GLU A 25 7.56 -23.45 2.84
N GLN A 26 7.06 -24.30 3.74
CA GLN A 26 6.92 -25.74 3.53
C GLN A 26 5.63 -26.07 2.76
N GLN A 27 5.51 -25.56 1.53
CA GLN A 27 4.32 -25.70 0.71
C GLN A 27 3.89 -27.15 0.51
N ASP A 28 4.83 -28.05 0.25
CA ASP A 28 4.55 -29.50 0.06
C ASP A 28 3.82 -30.10 1.27
N ARG A 29 4.20 -29.69 2.49
CA ARG A 29 3.55 -30.14 3.72
C ARG A 29 2.13 -29.56 3.86
N VAL A 30 1.96 -28.28 3.53
CA VAL A 30 0.64 -27.63 3.58
C VAL A 30 -0.28 -28.25 2.55
N GLU A 31 0.22 -28.54 1.34
CA GLU A 31 -0.55 -29.19 0.28
C GLU A 31 -0.93 -30.64 0.66
N ALA A 32 -0.02 -31.39 1.26
CA ALA A 32 -0.29 -32.75 1.74
C ALA A 32 -1.41 -32.75 2.81
N LEU A 33 -1.31 -31.84 3.80
CA LEU A 33 -2.36 -31.70 4.84
C LEU A 33 -3.70 -31.23 4.26
N PHE A 34 -3.67 -30.34 3.27
CA PHE A 34 -4.87 -29.90 2.59
C PHE A 34 -5.56 -31.04 1.85
N ASN A 35 -4.80 -31.83 1.07
CA ASN A 35 -5.32 -32.95 0.31
C ASN A 35 -5.81 -34.10 1.20
N GLU A 36 -5.15 -34.32 2.35
CA GLU A 36 -5.61 -35.26 3.36
C GLU A 36 -6.98 -34.85 3.95
N ARG A 37 -7.15 -33.57 4.26
CA ARG A 37 -8.37 -33.05 4.87
C ARG A 37 -9.52 -32.88 3.86
N TYR A 38 -9.19 -32.52 2.63
CA TYR A 38 -10.14 -32.23 1.55
C TYR A 38 -9.81 -33.04 0.29
N PRO A 39 -9.96 -34.37 0.32
CA PRO A 39 -9.55 -35.26 -0.80
C PRO A 39 -10.32 -34.97 -2.11
N GLU A 40 -11.52 -34.42 -2.01
CA GLU A 40 -12.34 -34.00 -3.16
C GLU A 40 -12.26 -32.49 -3.45
N GLY A 41 -11.30 -31.78 -2.85
CA GLY A 41 -11.18 -30.32 -2.86
C GLY A 41 -12.07 -29.63 -1.83
N LEU A 42 -11.76 -28.36 -1.54
CA LEU A 42 -12.52 -27.52 -0.61
C LEU A 42 -13.86 -27.12 -1.25
N LYS A 43 -14.94 -27.40 -0.57
CA LYS A 43 -16.29 -27.03 -0.98
C LYS A 43 -16.79 -25.81 -0.17
N PRO A 44 -17.76 -25.03 -0.67
CA PRO A 44 -18.29 -23.87 0.06
C PRO A 44 -18.82 -24.22 1.46
N GLU A 45 -19.40 -25.40 1.63
CA GLU A 45 -19.92 -25.91 2.92
C GLU A 45 -18.82 -26.25 3.94
N ASP A 46 -17.58 -26.47 3.49
CA ASP A 46 -16.44 -26.73 4.38
C ASP A 46 -15.94 -25.46 5.04
N VAL A 47 -16.32 -24.30 4.51
CA VAL A 47 -15.87 -23.00 5.01
C VAL A 47 -16.83 -22.50 6.09
N VAL A 48 -16.39 -22.62 7.35
CA VAL A 48 -17.14 -22.11 8.50
C VAL A 48 -16.63 -20.72 8.85
N TYR A 49 -17.45 -19.71 8.61
CA TYR A 49 -17.14 -18.34 9.01
C TYR A 49 -17.55 -18.12 10.47
N HIS A 50 -16.61 -17.67 11.30
CA HIS A 50 -16.95 -17.21 12.65
C HIS A 50 -17.75 -15.90 12.54
N ALA A 51 -18.94 -15.88 13.19
CA ALA A 51 -19.74 -14.66 13.28
C ALA A 51 -19.08 -13.70 14.28
N GLN A 52 -18.35 -12.73 13.75
CA GLN A 52 -17.65 -11.74 14.55
C GLN A 52 -18.51 -10.52 14.83
N THR A 53 -18.35 -9.94 16.00
CA THR A 53 -18.97 -8.66 16.36
C THR A 53 -18.06 -7.49 16.06
N ALA A 54 -18.62 -6.30 15.90
CA ALA A 54 -17.86 -5.08 15.61
C ALA A 54 -16.81 -4.75 16.68
N GLU A 55 -17.05 -5.14 17.93
CA GLU A 55 -16.18 -4.85 19.08
C GLU A 55 -15.11 -5.95 19.32
N GLU A 56 -15.20 -7.08 18.66
CA GLU A 56 -14.18 -8.13 18.80
C GLU A 56 -12.81 -7.64 18.36
N LEU A 57 -11.79 -8.06 19.09
CA LEU A 57 -10.40 -7.77 18.77
C LEU A 57 -10.02 -8.45 17.46
N LEU A 58 -9.68 -7.65 16.46
CA LEU A 58 -9.18 -8.17 15.19
C LEU A 58 -7.68 -8.43 15.24
N MET A 59 -6.92 -7.51 15.83
CA MET A 59 -5.47 -7.60 15.91
C MET A 59 -4.88 -6.72 16.99
N ILE A 60 -3.62 -7.01 17.33
CA ILE A 60 -2.77 -6.13 18.14
C ILE A 60 -1.63 -5.63 17.25
N ASN A 61 -1.53 -4.32 17.08
CA ASN A 61 -0.45 -3.70 16.33
C ASN A 61 0.47 -2.93 17.27
N TYR A 62 1.78 -3.18 17.18
CA TYR A 62 2.75 -2.53 18.05
C TYR A 62 3.24 -1.22 17.47
N THR A 63 3.23 -0.16 18.30
CA THR A 63 3.84 1.13 17.92
C THR A 63 5.36 1.03 17.99
N SER A 64 6.03 1.61 17.00
CA SER A 64 7.49 1.82 17.04
C SER A 64 7.80 2.99 17.97
N GLY A 65 7.73 2.80 19.30
CA GLY A 65 7.97 3.86 20.27
C GLY A 65 9.34 4.51 20.06
N THR A 66 9.37 5.81 19.84
CA THR A 66 10.62 6.60 19.73
C THR A 66 11.24 6.92 21.09
N THR A 67 10.49 6.77 22.19
CA THR A 67 10.90 7.21 23.54
C THR A 67 10.52 6.25 24.66
N SER A 68 9.82 5.14 24.39
CA SER A 68 9.32 4.17 25.38
C SER A 68 9.23 2.78 24.77
N GLU A 69 8.98 1.79 25.62
CA GLU A 69 8.72 0.42 25.16
C GLU A 69 7.57 0.36 24.14
N PRO A 70 7.62 -0.55 23.16
CA PRO A 70 6.56 -0.73 22.20
C PRO A 70 5.22 -1.02 22.88
N LYS A 71 4.16 -0.32 22.49
CA LYS A 71 2.82 -0.52 23.02
C LYS A 71 1.96 -1.28 22.02
N GLY A 72 1.31 -2.35 22.47
CA GLY A 72 0.33 -3.09 21.69
C GLY A 72 -1.00 -2.35 21.64
N VAL A 73 -1.35 -1.84 20.47
CA VAL A 73 -2.65 -1.19 20.23
C VAL A 73 -3.66 -2.23 19.83
N MET A 74 -4.71 -2.38 20.63
CA MET A 74 -5.81 -3.31 20.38
C MET A 74 -6.77 -2.71 19.34
N ILE A 75 -6.90 -3.37 18.20
CA ILE A 75 -7.69 -2.88 17.06
C ILE A 75 -8.92 -3.77 16.90
N PRO A 76 -10.13 -3.26 17.15
CA PRO A 76 -11.37 -4.01 16.94
C PRO A 76 -11.75 -4.06 15.46
N GLN A 77 -12.61 -5.01 15.11
CA GLN A 77 -13.15 -5.22 13.76
C GLN A 77 -13.68 -3.92 13.13
N ARG A 78 -14.49 -3.16 13.88
CA ARG A 78 -15.10 -1.91 13.39
C ARG A 78 -14.08 -0.87 12.93
N ALA A 79 -12.87 -0.84 13.52
CA ALA A 79 -11.84 0.14 13.16
C ALA A 79 -11.33 -0.09 11.74
N ILE A 80 -11.14 -1.34 11.33
CA ILE A 80 -10.74 -1.68 9.95
C ILE A 80 -11.93 -1.52 9.00
N TRP A 81 -13.12 -2.03 9.36
CA TRP A 81 -14.30 -1.93 8.51
C TRP A 81 -14.69 -0.48 8.19
N SER A 82 -14.62 0.44 9.15
CA SER A 82 -14.91 1.85 8.90
C SER A 82 -13.93 2.48 7.90
N ASN A 83 -12.66 2.13 7.96
CA ASN A 83 -11.67 2.60 6.98
C ASN A 83 -11.94 2.01 5.59
N MET A 84 -12.31 0.73 5.51
CA MET A 84 -12.65 0.10 4.21
C MET A 84 -13.91 0.70 3.60
N ALA A 85 -14.94 0.96 4.41
CA ALA A 85 -16.16 1.62 3.96
C ALA A 85 -15.88 3.04 3.44
N PHE A 86 -15.08 3.82 4.17
CA PHE A 86 -14.64 5.14 3.75
C PHE A 86 -13.83 5.09 2.45
N ALA A 87 -12.87 4.16 2.34
CA ALA A 87 -12.07 3.99 1.13
C ALA A 87 -12.96 3.70 -0.09
N LYS A 88 -13.98 2.84 0.06
CA LYS A 88 -14.95 2.53 -1.00
C LYS A 88 -15.80 3.74 -1.40
N GLU A 89 -16.13 4.61 -0.44
CA GLU A 89 -16.89 5.85 -0.70
C GLU A 89 -16.05 6.89 -1.48
N VAL A 90 -14.77 7.06 -1.11
CA VAL A 90 -13.89 8.07 -1.74
C VAL A 90 -13.22 7.59 -3.03
N LEU A 91 -13.16 6.27 -3.25
CA LEU A 91 -12.57 5.65 -4.44
C LEU A 91 -13.61 4.75 -5.18
N PRO A 92 -14.79 5.28 -5.53
CA PRO A 92 -15.89 4.46 -6.05
C PRO A 92 -15.62 3.82 -7.42
N GLN A 93 -14.62 4.32 -8.17
CA GLN A 93 -14.25 3.78 -9.47
C GLN A 93 -13.30 2.59 -9.38
N LEU A 94 -12.76 2.30 -8.19
CA LEU A 94 -11.87 1.16 -8.00
C LEU A 94 -12.65 -0.12 -7.69
N GLY A 95 -12.29 -1.20 -8.39
CA GLY A 95 -12.97 -2.49 -8.26
C GLY A 95 -12.34 -3.59 -9.12
N GLY A 96 -13.12 -4.61 -9.42
CA GLY A 96 -12.62 -5.76 -10.17
C GLY A 96 -12.04 -5.41 -11.53
N GLY A 97 -10.90 -6.03 -11.87
CA GLY A 97 -10.17 -5.83 -13.12
C GLY A 97 -9.08 -4.77 -13.07
N GLN A 98 -9.03 -3.93 -12.05
CA GLN A 98 -7.98 -2.96 -11.83
C GLN A 98 -6.79 -3.57 -11.09
N LYS A 99 -5.68 -2.82 -11.03
CA LYS A 99 -4.39 -3.31 -10.53
C LYS A 99 -3.81 -2.37 -9.50
N VAL A 100 -3.19 -2.94 -8.49
CA VAL A 100 -2.36 -2.24 -7.52
C VAL A 100 -0.99 -2.90 -7.43
N LEU A 101 0.05 -2.10 -7.20
CA LEU A 101 1.38 -2.57 -6.82
C LEU A 101 1.54 -2.37 -5.31
N SER A 102 1.47 -3.44 -4.54
CA SER A 102 1.75 -3.42 -3.11
C SER A 102 3.25 -3.42 -2.87
N MET A 103 3.74 -2.37 -2.24
CA MET A 103 5.16 -2.14 -1.98
C MET A 103 5.44 -1.70 -0.54
N LEU A 104 4.42 -1.35 0.22
CA LEU A 104 4.56 -0.99 1.63
C LEU A 104 4.58 -2.25 2.50
N PRO A 105 5.24 -2.20 3.67
CA PRO A 105 5.19 -3.31 4.61
C PRO A 105 3.75 -3.57 5.09
N THR A 106 3.23 -4.77 4.84
CA THR A 106 1.89 -5.17 5.29
C THR A 106 1.80 -5.34 6.80
N ALA A 107 2.92 -5.34 7.53
CA ALA A 107 2.97 -5.27 8.99
C ALA A 107 2.57 -3.88 9.53
N HIS A 108 2.59 -2.84 8.72
CA HIS A 108 2.08 -1.51 9.06
C HIS A 108 0.63 -1.36 8.63
N LEU A 109 -0.22 -0.81 9.53
CA LEU A 109 -1.65 -0.61 9.28
C LEU A 109 -1.94 0.11 7.96
N TYR A 110 -1.14 1.10 7.59
CA TYR A 110 -1.31 1.83 6.34
C TYR A 110 -1.16 0.92 5.11
N GLY A 111 -0.07 0.16 5.03
CA GLY A 111 0.13 -0.80 3.94
C GLY A 111 -0.89 -1.93 3.95
N MET A 112 -1.18 -2.48 5.14
CA MET A 112 -2.18 -3.53 5.28
C MET A 112 -3.58 -3.08 4.85
N SER A 113 -3.99 -1.88 5.26
CA SER A 113 -5.34 -1.38 4.97
C SER A 113 -5.52 -1.00 3.50
N PHE A 114 -4.53 -0.29 2.90
CA PHE A 114 -4.67 0.36 1.60
C PHE A 114 -3.80 -0.24 0.48
N GLU A 115 -3.15 -1.37 0.69
CA GLU A 115 -2.48 -2.15 -0.36
C GLU A 115 -2.82 -3.65 -0.29
N LEU A 116 -3.66 -4.06 0.67
CA LEU A 116 -4.06 -5.45 0.82
C LEU A 116 -5.56 -5.59 1.10
N LEU A 117 -6.04 -5.11 2.26
CA LEU A 117 -7.42 -5.40 2.68
C LEU A 117 -8.45 -4.70 1.80
N TYR A 118 -8.26 -3.42 1.49
CA TYR A 118 -9.18 -2.68 0.62
C TYR A 118 -9.25 -3.31 -0.77
N GLU A 119 -8.11 -3.55 -1.37
CA GLU A 119 -8.02 -4.14 -2.71
C GLU A 119 -8.64 -5.53 -2.77
N PHE A 120 -8.40 -6.33 -1.72
CA PHE A 120 -9.00 -7.66 -1.62
C PHE A 120 -10.52 -7.59 -1.54
N ILE A 121 -11.07 -6.67 -0.73
CA ILE A 121 -12.52 -6.50 -0.55
C ILE A 121 -13.20 -6.03 -1.84
N VAL A 122 -12.56 -5.14 -2.61
CA VAL A 122 -13.16 -4.61 -3.85
C VAL A 122 -12.78 -5.39 -5.10
N GLY A 123 -11.95 -6.44 -4.97
CA GLY A 123 -11.59 -7.37 -6.06
C GLY A 123 -10.53 -6.82 -7.02
N ILE A 124 -9.64 -5.95 -6.56
CA ILE A 124 -8.50 -5.44 -7.33
C ILE A 124 -7.39 -6.50 -7.42
N HIS A 125 -6.71 -6.58 -8.55
CA HIS A 125 -5.55 -7.45 -8.73
C HIS A 125 -4.33 -6.88 -8.00
N ILE A 126 -3.87 -7.56 -6.96
CA ILE A 126 -2.74 -7.15 -6.14
C ILE A 126 -1.45 -7.80 -6.66
N THR A 127 -0.45 -7.00 -7.02
CA THR A 127 0.91 -7.47 -7.30
C THR A 127 1.81 -7.11 -6.13
N LEU A 128 2.34 -8.11 -5.44
CA LEU A 128 3.23 -7.92 -4.29
C LEU A 128 4.69 -7.77 -4.75
N LEU A 129 5.36 -6.71 -4.32
CA LEU A 129 6.79 -6.52 -4.57
C LEU A 129 7.60 -7.03 -3.38
N ASN A 130 8.12 -8.25 -3.47
CA ASN A 130 8.80 -8.96 -2.39
C ASN A 130 10.33 -8.76 -2.34
N ARG A 131 10.86 -7.69 -2.94
CA ARG A 131 12.29 -7.39 -2.99
C ARG A 131 12.61 -6.06 -2.29
N ALA A 132 13.88 -5.90 -1.92
CA ALA A 132 14.36 -4.63 -1.38
C ALA A 132 14.00 -3.46 -2.31
N LEU A 133 13.30 -2.46 -1.76
CA LEU A 133 12.74 -1.35 -2.51
C LEU A 133 13.83 -0.36 -2.92
N SER A 134 14.31 -0.43 -4.16
CA SER A 134 15.05 0.67 -4.76
C SER A 134 14.12 1.51 -5.65
N PRO A 135 14.29 2.84 -5.74
CA PRO A 135 13.45 3.67 -6.60
C PRO A 135 13.43 3.22 -8.07
N ALA A 136 14.55 2.73 -8.57
CA ALA A 136 14.65 2.21 -9.94
C ALA A 136 13.81 0.94 -10.13
N LEU A 137 13.82 0.03 -9.16
CA LEU A 137 13.02 -1.19 -9.20
C LEU A 137 11.52 -0.87 -9.12
N ILE A 138 11.15 0.07 -8.25
CA ILE A 138 9.75 0.53 -8.13
C ILE A 138 9.27 1.12 -9.45
N LEU A 139 10.00 2.05 -10.05
CA LEU A 139 9.62 2.66 -11.33
C LEU A 139 9.52 1.61 -12.46
N LYS A 140 10.42 0.63 -12.48
CA LYS A 140 10.35 -0.47 -13.43
C LYS A 140 9.10 -1.33 -13.21
N ALA A 141 8.77 -1.66 -11.97
CA ALA A 141 7.57 -2.41 -11.63
C ALA A 141 6.29 -1.63 -12.01
N LEU A 142 6.21 -0.35 -11.66
CA LEU A 142 5.09 0.53 -12.02
C LEU A 142 4.89 0.60 -13.54
N SER A 143 5.96 0.76 -14.32
CA SER A 143 5.87 0.81 -15.78
C SER A 143 5.43 -0.52 -16.41
N SER A 144 5.75 -1.66 -15.78
CA SER A 144 5.37 -2.99 -16.26
C SER A 144 3.93 -3.35 -15.89
N ILE A 145 3.53 -3.09 -14.63
CA ILE A 145 2.22 -3.46 -14.08
C ILE A 145 1.14 -2.48 -14.52
N LYS A 146 1.51 -1.19 -14.64
CA LYS A 146 0.60 -0.07 -14.97
C LYS A 146 -0.60 -0.06 -14.01
N PRO A 147 -0.37 0.17 -12.71
CA PRO A 147 -1.42 0.13 -11.71
C PRO A 147 -2.41 1.29 -11.90
N ASP A 148 -3.64 1.07 -11.44
CA ASP A 148 -4.70 2.07 -11.37
C ASP A 148 -4.63 2.87 -10.08
N LEU A 149 -4.18 2.24 -8.99
CA LEU A 149 -3.94 2.85 -7.69
C LEU A 149 -2.49 2.62 -7.27
N VAL A 150 -1.89 3.67 -6.70
CA VAL A 150 -0.56 3.62 -6.09
C VAL A 150 -0.62 4.20 -4.69
N VAL A 151 -0.21 3.43 -3.69
CA VAL A 151 -0.11 3.87 -2.29
C VAL A 151 1.36 4.04 -1.95
N VAL A 152 1.75 5.21 -1.49
CA VAL A 152 3.16 5.55 -1.28
C VAL A 152 3.42 6.34 -0.01
N VAL A 153 4.68 6.30 0.44
CA VAL A 153 5.17 7.27 1.42
C VAL A 153 5.70 8.52 0.69
N PRO A 154 5.65 9.71 1.32
CA PRO A 154 6.07 10.99 0.72
C PRO A 154 7.45 10.94 0.08
N MET A 155 8.42 10.30 0.72
CA MET A 155 9.80 10.20 0.26
C MET A 155 9.94 9.70 -1.19
N LEU A 156 9.08 8.77 -1.64
CA LEU A 156 9.14 8.25 -3.00
C LEU A 156 8.68 9.29 -4.01
N ILE A 157 7.49 9.86 -3.80
CA ILE A 157 6.94 10.87 -4.71
C ILE A 157 7.79 12.14 -4.74
N GLU A 158 8.29 12.58 -3.58
CA GLU A 158 9.20 13.71 -3.48
C GLU A 158 10.48 13.48 -4.29
N LYS A 159 11.07 12.30 -4.21
CA LYS A 159 12.27 11.97 -4.97
C LYS A 159 12.02 12.01 -6.48
N ILE A 160 10.87 11.52 -6.93
CA ILE A 160 10.48 11.54 -8.35
C ILE A 160 10.27 12.99 -8.81
N VAL A 161 9.51 13.78 -8.06
CA VAL A 161 9.19 15.18 -8.40
C VAL A 161 10.45 16.05 -8.35
N ARG A 162 11.27 15.94 -7.29
CA ARG A 162 12.50 16.72 -7.14
C ARG A 162 13.53 16.46 -8.23
N LYS A 163 13.68 15.20 -8.66
CA LYS A 163 14.65 14.84 -9.70
C LYS A 163 14.10 15.03 -11.11
N GLY A 164 12.85 14.68 -11.35
CA GLY A 164 12.26 14.63 -12.69
C GLY A 164 11.55 15.92 -13.10
N ILE A 165 10.94 16.65 -12.18
CA ILE A 165 10.03 17.76 -12.47
C ILE A 165 10.61 19.10 -12.04
N LEU A 166 10.97 19.28 -10.78
CA LEU A 166 11.35 20.57 -10.20
C LEU A 166 12.43 21.31 -10.97
N PRO A 167 13.52 20.70 -11.49
CA PRO A 167 14.56 21.45 -12.21
C PRO A 167 14.02 22.12 -13.46
N LYS A 168 13.17 21.45 -14.22
CA LYS A 168 12.51 22.00 -15.42
C LYS A 168 11.40 22.98 -15.03
N TYR A 169 10.57 22.63 -14.08
CA TYR A 169 9.45 23.43 -13.59
C TYR A 169 9.89 24.81 -13.07
N ASN A 170 11.05 24.88 -12.40
CA ASN A 170 11.64 26.10 -11.85
C ASN A 170 12.51 26.88 -12.85
N SER A 171 12.69 26.39 -14.10
CA SER A 171 13.49 27.08 -15.11
C SER A 171 12.89 28.44 -15.49
N PRO A 172 13.70 29.44 -15.85
CA PRO A 172 13.24 30.78 -16.24
C PRO A 172 12.20 30.74 -17.38
N VAL A 173 12.43 29.90 -18.39
CA VAL A 173 11.54 29.75 -19.53
C VAL A 173 10.15 29.25 -19.10
N ILE A 174 10.10 28.18 -18.28
CA ILE A 174 8.85 27.63 -17.81
C ILE A 174 8.11 28.59 -16.88
N LYS A 175 8.85 29.35 -16.03
CA LYS A 175 8.25 30.39 -15.19
C LYS A 175 7.56 31.48 -16.00
N VAL A 176 8.12 31.88 -17.16
CA VAL A 176 7.49 32.82 -18.07
C VAL A 176 6.29 32.20 -18.76
N LEU A 177 6.43 31.00 -19.33
CA LEU A 177 5.34 30.32 -20.05
C LEU A 177 4.11 30.07 -19.17
N ARG A 178 4.32 29.79 -17.90
CA ARG A 178 3.21 29.59 -16.92
C ARG A 178 2.41 30.87 -16.63
N LYS A 179 2.94 32.04 -16.97
CA LYS A 179 2.22 33.32 -16.82
C LYS A 179 1.32 33.65 -18.03
N ILE A 180 1.50 32.96 -19.15
CA ILE A 180 0.75 33.22 -20.39
C ILE A 180 -0.57 32.41 -20.36
N PRO A 181 -1.74 33.08 -20.41
CA PRO A 181 -3.03 32.40 -20.48
C PRO A 181 -3.09 31.43 -21.67
N GLY A 182 -3.65 30.24 -21.46
CA GLY A 182 -3.70 29.16 -22.46
C GLY A 182 -2.43 28.31 -22.53
N VAL A 183 -1.25 28.92 -22.60
CA VAL A 183 0.03 28.21 -22.61
C VAL A 183 0.29 27.52 -21.27
N ARG A 184 -0.08 28.14 -20.17
CA ARG A 184 0.05 27.59 -18.83
C ARG A 184 -0.49 26.15 -18.74
N ASN A 185 -1.73 25.94 -19.20
CA ASN A 185 -2.40 24.64 -19.07
C ASN A 185 -1.70 23.57 -19.92
N ILE A 186 -1.17 23.92 -21.09
CA ILE A 186 -0.42 23.02 -21.96
C ILE A 186 0.89 22.60 -21.27
N VAL A 187 1.62 23.58 -20.72
CA VAL A 187 2.90 23.32 -20.05
C VAL A 187 2.70 22.46 -18.81
N LEU A 188 1.73 22.81 -17.95
CA LEU A 188 1.42 22.06 -16.73
C LEU A 188 0.89 20.65 -17.06
N GLY A 189 0.08 20.51 -18.11
CA GLY A 189 -0.37 19.21 -18.61
C GLY A 189 0.78 18.29 -18.99
N LYS A 190 1.81 18.79 -19.68
CA LYS A 190 3.00 17.98 -20.01
C LYS A 190 3.75 17.47 -18.78
N PHE A 191 3.83 18.27 -17.71
CA PHE A 191 4.43 17.81 -16.46
C PHE A 191 3.57 16.74 -15.78
N ARG A 192 2.26 16.92 -15.74
CA ARG A 192 1.32 15.91 -15.24
C ARG A 192 1.49 14.61 -16.02
N ASP A 193 1.40 14.67 -17.35
CA ASP A 193 1.46 13.49 -18.20
C ASP A 193 2.81 12.76 -18.06
N GLY A 194 3.91 13.51 -17.92
CA GLY A 194 5.23 12.95 -17.63
C GLY A 194 5.29 12.22 -16.29
N LEU A 195 4.67 12.77 -15.24
CA LEU A 195 4.59 12.10 -13.94
C LEU A 195 3.69 10.88 -13.98
N MET A 196 2.54 10.98 -14.66
CA MET A 196 1.64 9.85 -14.89
C MET A 196 2.38 8.70 -15.59
N GLN A 197 3.12 8.98 -16.67
CA GLN A 197 3.90 7.96 -17.38
C GLN A 197 4.99 7.34 -16.51
N ALA A 198 5.68 8.14 -15.68
CA ALA A 198 6.70 7.63 -14.77
C ALA A 198 6.12 6.63 -13.74
N LEU A 199 4.85 6.77 -13.40
CA LEU A 199 4.13 5.92 -12.45
C LEU A 199 3.28 4.82 -13.14
N GLY A 200 3.47 4.57 -14.43
CA GLY A 200 2.82 3.48 -15.16
C GLY A 200 1.79 3.91 -16.21
N GLY A 201 1.34 5.16 -16.19
CA GLY A 201 0.48 5.76 -17.22
C GLY A 201 -1.01 5.45 -17.12
N ASN A 202 -1.44 4.63 -16.18
CA ASN A 202 -2.84 4.19 -16.02
C ASN A 202 -3.49 4.62 -14.70
N LEU A 203 -2.83 5.50 -13.97
CA LEU A 203 -3.25 5.88 -12.62
C LEU A 203 -4.60 6.58 -12.58
N TYR A 204 -5.48 6.07 -11.73
CA TYR A 204 -6.66 6.77 -11.26
C TYR A 204 -6.32 7.72 -10.10
N GLU A 205 -5.58 7.20 -9.09
CA GLU A 205 -5.25 7.97 -7.89
C GLU A 205 -3.90 7.53 -7.30
N VAL A 206 -3.22 8.48 -6.61
CA VAL A 206 -2.05 8.20 -5.77
C VAL A 206 -2.36 8.60 -4.34
N ILE A 207 -2.35 7.65 -3.42
CA ILE A 207 -2.52 7.91 -1.99
C ILE A 207 -1.13 8.10 -1.38
N ILE A 208 -0.89 9.25 -0.75
CA ILE A 208 0.38 9.60 -0.13
C ILE A 208 0.16 9.70 1.38
N GLY A 209 0.80 8.82 2.16
CA GLY A 209 0.57 8.77 3.61
C GLY A 209 1.78 8.29 4.40
N GLY A 210 1.61 8.18 5.72
CA GLY A 210 2.65 7.73 6.64
C GLY A 210 3.63 8.81 7.11
N ALA A 211 3.68 9.97 6.47
CA ALA A 211 4.45 11.16 6.88
C ALA A 211 3.91 12.42 6.21
N GLY A 212 4.35 13.60 6.66
CA GLY A 212 4.01 14.87 6.01
C GLY A 212 4.65 15.00 4.63
N LEU A 213 3.86 15.43 3.64
CA LEU A 213 4.36 15.75 2.30
C LEU A 213 5.03 17.12 2.28
N ASN A 214 6.17 17.22 1.61
CA ASN A 214 6.87 18.49 1.46
C ASN A 214 6.02 19.53 0.71
N SER A 215 5.89 20.73 1.26
CA SER A 215 5.01 21.80 0.74
C SER A 215 5.34 22.25 -0.68
N GLU A 216 6.62 22.29 -1.06
CA GLU A 216 7.05 22.65 -2.43
C GLU A 216 6.60 21.58 -3.43
N VAL A 217 6.77 20.30 -3.07
CA VAL A 217 6.33 19.17 -3.90
C VAL A 217 4.81 19.16 -4.01
N GLU A 218 4.11 19.33 -2.90
CA GLU A 218 2.65 19.39 -2.88
C GLU A 218 2.12 20.53 -3.77
N GLN A 219 2.74 21.71 -3.72
CA GLN A 219 2.38 22.83 -4.57
C GLN A 219 2.54 22.48 -6.07
N VAL A 220 3.60 21.78 -6.44
CA VAL A 220 3.79 21.33 -7.83
C VAL A 220 2.70 20.34 -8.23
N LEU A 221 2.38 19.35 -7.39
CA LEU A 221 1.31 18.37 -7.67
C LEU A 221 -0.05 19.06 -7.86
N LYS A 222 -0.37 20.05 -7.01
CA LYS A 222 -1.58 20.89 -7.15
C LYS A 222 -1.58 21.68 -8.47
N ASP A 223 -0.48 22.35 -8.79
CA ASP A 223 -0.38 23.19 -10.00
C ASP A 223 -0.57 22.36 -11.27
N ILE A 224 0.03 21.19 -11.35
CA ILE A 224 -0.09 20.29 -12.51
C ILE A 224 -1.41 19.50 -12.51
N LYS A 225 -2.24 19.64 -11.48
CA LYS A 225 -3.49 18.89 -11.28
C LYS A 225 -3.26 17.38 -11.35
N PHE A 226 -2.24 16.92 -10.64
CA PHE A 226 -1.95 15.49 -10.53
C PHE A 226 -3.00 14.82 -9.64
N PRO A 227 -3.50 13.60 -9.98
CA PRO A 227 -4.46 12.90 -9.13
C PRO A 227 -3.75 12.33 -7.90
N TYR A 228 -3.92 12.97 -6.75
CA TYR A 228 -3.38 12.49 -5.49
C TYR A 228 -4.23 12.90 -4.30
N THR A 229 -4.20 12.06 -3.28
CA THR A 229 -4.78 12.32 -1.96
C THR A 229 -3.72 12.15 -0.89
N VAL A 230 -3.64 13.08 0.05
CA VAL A 230 -2.79 12.94 1.24
C VAL A 230 -3.59 12.29 2.34
N GLY A 231 -3.20 11.07 2.72
CA GLY A 231 -3.77 10.33 3.84
C GLY A 231 -3.08 10.70 5.14
N TYR A 232 -3.88 11.03 6.15
CA TYR A 232 -3.41 11.24 7.53
C TYR A 232 -4.11 10.26 8.45
N GLY A 233 -3.34 9.58 9.30
CA GLY A 233 -3.87 8.64 10.29
C GLY A 233 -2.78 8.14 11.24
N MET A 234 -3.21 7.58 12.35
CA MET A 234 -2.38 6.90 13.34
C MET A 234 -2.82 5.45 13.48
#